data_5549a26c35330c3dff3ea5a69276cdfd
#
_entry.id   5549a26c35330c3dff3ea5a69276cdfd
#
_cell.length_a   1.000
_cell.length_b   1.000
_cell.length_c   1.000
_cell.angle_alpha   90.00
_cell.angle_beta   90.00
_cell.angle_gamma   90.00
#
_symmetry.space_group_name_H-M   'P 1'
#
loop_
_entity.id
_entity.type
_entity.pdbx_description
1 polymer ?
#
loop_
_entity_poly.entity_id
_entity_poly.type
_entity_poly.pdbx_seq_one_letter_code
_entity_poly.pdbx_strand_id
1 'polypeptide(L)'
;GAVGYRRELTGQRSRILRLASASLLGGLIGATLLLVLSPGAFEAIVPILIVLGCVLVVFQPRISAWVGRRHAAAGGLPENGAWWVWPLMFLGSVYGGYFGAAQGILYMAVMGIGIDDTLQRLNGAKNVLAALVNGVAGVVFIVVADVDWRIVALIGFGSIIGGQVGATYGRRLPTTVLRVVIVVVGLVALVAFLS
;
A
#
# COMPACT_ATOMS: atom_id res chain seq x y z
N GLY A 1 10.70 1.28 -9.50
CA GLY A 1 10.09 0.03 -9.12
C GLY A 1 11.05 -1.02 -8.58
N ALA A 2 10.63 -2.30 -8.63
CA ALA A 2 11.37 -3.43 -8.03
C ALA A 2 12.81 -3.62 -8.56
N VAL A 3 13.11 -3.20 -9.78
CA VAL A 3 14.44 -3.34 -10.39
C VAL A 3 15.50 -2.49 -9.68
N GLY A 4 15.13 -1.34 -9.13
CA GLY A 4 16.04 -0.45 -8.39
C GLY A 4 16.40 -0.96 -6.98
N TYR A 5 15.67 -1.96 -6.45
CA TYR A 5 15.86 -2.48 -5.09
C TYR A 5 16.48 -3.88 -5.05
N ARG A 6 17.08 -4.35 -6.14
CA ARG A 6 17.67 -5.71 -6.18
C ARG A 6 18.71 -5.94 -5.08
N ARG A 7 19.53 -4.95 -4.77
CA ARG A 7 20.56 -5.05 -3.71
C ARG A 7 19.93 -5.14 -2.32
N GLU A 8 18.89 -4.37 -2.08
CA GLU A 8 18.15 -4.37 -0.81
C GLU A 8 17.38 -5.67 -0.57
N LEU A 9 16.97 -6.37 -1.63
CA LEU A 9 16.22 -7.63 -1.54
C LEU A 9 17.13 -8.85 -1.34
N THR A 10 18.46 -8.68 -1.51
CA THR A 10 19.40 -9.78 -1.34
C THR A 10 19.40 -10.28 0.12
N GLY A 11 19.30 -11.60 0.32
CA GLY A 11 19.25 -12.23 1.64
C GLY A 11 17.88 -12.23 2.32
N GLN A 12 16.84 -11.60 1.73
CA GLN A 12 15.50 -11.53 2.34
C GLN A 12 14.50 -12.56 1.79
N ARG A 13 14.94 -13.58 1.02
CA ARG A 13 14.03 -14.50 0.32
C ARG A 13 13.03 -15.18 1.25
N SER A 14 13.50 -15.73 2.38
CA SER A 14 12.63 -16.42 3.35
C SER A 14 11.55 -15.48 3.90
N ARG A 15 11.93 -14.29 4.31
CA ARG A 15 11.03 -13.25 4.81
C ARG A 15 10.01 -12.82 3.74
N ILE A 16 10.51 -12.51 2.54
CA ILE A 16 9.65 -12.08 1.43
C ILE A 16 8.66 -13.17 1.06
N LEU A 17 9.06 -14.43 0.97
CA LEU A 17 8.17 -15.56 0.69
C LEU A 17 7.11 -15.73 1.79
N ARG A 18 7.49 -15.63 3.07
CA ARG A 18 6.55 -15.68 4.19
C ARG A 18 5.53 -14.53 4.12
N LEU A 19 5.97 -13.31 3.89
CA LEU A 19 5.08 -12.15 3.82
C LEU A 19 4.32 -12.07 2.49
N ALA A 20 4.87 -12.63 1.40
CA ALA A 20 4.18 -12.77 0.13
C ALA A 20 2.94 -13.65 0.25
N SER A 21 2.97 -14.73 1.06
CA SER A 21 1.77 -15.54 1.31
C SER A 21 0.66 -14.71 1.95
N ALA A 22 0.98 -13.87 2.94
CA ALA A 22 0.01 -12.94 3.53
C ALA A 22 -0.52 -11.92 2.51
N SER A 23 0.38 -11.40 1.64
CA SER A 23 0.02 -10.41 0.62
C SER A 23 -0.84 -11.01 -0.48
N LEU A 24 -0.53 -12.23 -0.95
CA LEU A 24 -1.31 -12.92 -1.98
C LEU A 24 -2.71 -13.27 -1.46
N LEU A 25 -2.80 -13.89 -0.28
CA LEU A 25 -4.07 -14.29 0.31
C LEU A 25 -4.91 -13.05 0.67
N GLY A 26 -4.32 -12.06 1.31
CA GLY A 26 -5.02 -10.84 1.66
C GLY A 26 -5.47 -10.04 0.45
N GLY A 27 -4.61 -9.91 -0.57
CA GLY A 27 -4.94 -9.24 -1.82
C GLY A 27 -6.08 -9.92 -2.57
N LEU A 28 -6.06 -11.26 -2.62
CA LEU A 28 -7.14 -12.06 -3.21
C LEU A 28 -8.46 -11.84 -2.49
N ILE A 29 -8.46 -11.94 -1.16
CA ILE A 29 -9.67 -11.71 -0.35
C ILE A 29 -10.16 -10.28 -0.52
N GLY A 30 -9.28 -9.27 -0.44
CA GLY A 30 -9.65 -7.87 -0.61
C GLY A 30 -10.28 -7.57 -1.97
N ALA A 31 -9.67 -8.08 -3.06
CA ALA A 31 -10.21 -7.93 -4.40
C ALA A 31 -11.55 -8.67 -4.57
N THR A 32 -11.67 -9.87 -4.01
CA THR A 32 -12.94 -10.62 -4.04
C THR A 32 -14.04 -9.91 -3.25
N LEU A 33 -13.72 -9.37 -2.06
CA LEU A 33 -14.66 -8.59 -1.27
C LEU A 33 -15.21 -7.39 -2.05
N LEU A 34 -14.36 -6.70 -2.81
CA LEU A 34 -14.81 -5.59 -3.65
C LEU A 34 -15.83 -6.01 -4.71
N LEU A 35 -15.70 -7.23 -5.25
CA LEU A 35 -16.60 -7.76 -6.29
C LEU A 35 -17.89 -8.35 -5.72
N VAL A 36 -17.86 -8.90 -4.50
CA VAL A 36 -18.99 -9.65 -3.91
C VAL A 36 -19.86 -8.79 -3.02
N LEU A 37 -19.29 -7.74 -2.40
CA LEU A 37 -20.07 -6.84 -1.55
C LEU A 37 -21.13 -6.08 -2.37
N SER A 38 -22.30 -5.92 -1.74
CA SER A 38 -23.39 -5.17 -2.35
C SER A 38 -23.02 -3.70 -2.60
N PRO A 39 -23.62 -3.04 -3.60
CA PRO A 39 -23.40 -1.61 -3.85
C PRO A 39 -23.56 -0.74 -2.60
N GLY A 40 -24.57 -1.01 -1.76
CA GLY A 40 -24.79 -0.25 -0.53
C GLY A 40 -23.67 -0.45 0.51
N ALA A 41 -23.05 -1.63 0.57
CA ALA A 41 -21.88 -1.85 1.43
C ALA A 41 -20.67 -1.07 0.89
N PHE A 42 -20.49 -1.03 -0.43
CA PHE A 42 -19.44 -0.24 -1.08
C PHE A 42 -19.62 1.25 -0.79
N GLU A 43 -20.84 1.79 -0.96
CA GLU A 43 -21.18 3.19 -0.66
C GLU A 43 -20.93 3.57 0.80
N ALA A 44 -21.14 2.66 1.74
CA ALA A 44 -20.88 2.90 3.16
C ALA A 44 -19.38 2.81 3.53
N ILE A 45 -18.65 1.87 2.93
CA ILE A 45 -17.27 1.57 3.30
C ILE A 45 -16.27 2.54 2.65
N VAL A 46 -16.46 2.90 1.38
CA VAL A 46 -15.49 3.69 0.62
C VAL A 46 -15.23 5.07 1.21
N PRO A 47 -16.23 5.86 1.66
CA PRO A 47 -15.97 7.12 2.33
C PRO A 47 -15.09 6.97 3.57
N ILE A 48 -15.32 5.93 4.37
CA ILE A 48 -14.52 5.63 5.58
C ILE A 48 -13.06 5.34 5.18
N LEU A 49 -12.85 4.57 4.11
CA LEU A 49 -11.51 4.24 3.63
C LEU A 49 -10.79 5.45 3.02
N ILE A 50 -11.51 6.36 2.34
CA ILE A 50 -10.94 7.62 1.85
C ILE A 50 -10.47 8.47 3.03
N VAL A 51 -11.31 8.64 4.05
CA VAL A 51 -10.95 9.38 5.27
C VAL A 51 -9.75 8.72 5.94
N LEU A 52 -9.75 7.40 6.11
CA LEU A 52 -8.64 6.65 6.68
C LEU A 52 -7.34 6.88 5.89
N GLY A 53 -7.40 6.82 4.56
CA GLY A 53 -6.25 7.10 3.69
C GLY A 53 -5.71 8.52 3.88
N CYS A 54 -6.58 9.52 3.92
CA CYS A 54 -6.20 10.92 4.20
C CYS A 54 -5.55 11.07 5.59
N VAL A 55 -6.14 10.47 6.63
CA VAL A 55 -5.59 10.47 7.99
C VAL A 55 -4.21 9.83 8.02
N LEU A 56 -4.03 8.67 7.39
CA LEU A 56 -2.73 8.01 7.31
C LEU A 56 -1.68 8.88 6.63
N VAL A 57 -2.03 9.59 5.55
CA VAL A 57 -1.12 10.50 4.85
C VAL A 57 -0.76 11.71 5.71
N VAL A 58 -1.73 12.32 6.41
CA VAL A 58 -1.49 13.45 7.32
C VAL A 58 -0.57 13.03 8.47
N PHE A 59 -0.84 11.88 9.08
CA PHE A 59 -0.06 11.38 10.23
C PHE A 59 1.20 10.62 9.84
N GLN A 60 1.45 10.39 8.56
CA GLN A 60 2.63 9.66 8.05
C GLN A 60 3.95 10.08 8.71
N PRO A 61 4.28 11.40 8.91
CA PRO A 61 5.54 11.76 9.55
C PRO A 61 5.61 11.32 11.01
N ARG A 62 4.48 11.44 11.74
CA ARG A 62 4.42 11.01 13.13
C ARG A 62 4.55 9.50 13.24
N ILE A 63 3.85 8.76 12.35
CA ILE A 63 3.96 7.30 12.25
C ILE A 63 5.39 6.89 11.93
N SER A 64 6.02 7.50 10.92
CA SER A 64 7.40 7.19 10.52
C SER A 64 8.40 7.52 11.63
N ALA A 65 8.26 8.64 12.32
CA ALA A 65 9.11 9.00 13.44
C ALA A 65 8.93 8.05 14.65
N TRP A 66 7.69 7.64 14.92
CA TRP A 66 7.39 6.69 15.99
C TRP A 66 7.95 5.30 15.67
N VAL A 67 7.76 4.81 14.43
CA VAL A 67 8.34 3.56 13.95
C VAL A 67 9.86 3.59 14.06
N GLY A 68 10.50 4.68 13.60
CA GLY A 68 11.96 4.83 13.71
C GLY A 68 12.48 4.75 15.15
N ARG A 69 11.79 5.40 16.11
CA ARG A 69 12.15 5.32 17.55
C ARG A 69 11.95 3.91 18.10
N ARG A 70 10.84 3.25 17.77
CA ARG A 70 10.57 1.88 18.20
C ARG A 70 11.56 0.89 17.60
N HIS A 71 11.89 1.07 16.33
CA HIS A 71 12.88 0.26 15.63
C HIS A 71 14.25 0.37 16.28
N ALA A 72 14.70 1.58 16.62
CA ALA A 72 15.98 1.81 17.29
C ALA A 72 16.02 1.24 18.72
N ALA A 73 14.87 1.17 19.41
CA ALA A 73 14.77 0.64 20.77
C ALA A 73 14.59 -0.88 20.82
N ALA A 74 14.19 -1.51 19.73
CA ALA A 74 13.88 -2.94 19.65
C ALA A 74 15.13 -3.73 19.30
N GLY A 75 16.03 -3.93 20.23
CA GLY A 75 17.14 -4.88 20.09
C GLY A 75 16.62 -6.33 20.12
N GLY A 76 17.06 -7.19 19.16
CA GLY A 76 16.83 -8.63 19.22
C GLY A 76 15.50 -9.13 18.64
N LEU A 77 14.87 -8.39 17.73
CA LEU A 77 13.73 -8.87 16.96
C LEU A 77 14.16 -10.00 16.01
N PRO A 78 13.29 -10.99 15.73
CA PRO A 78 13.60 -12.03 14.76
C PRO A 78 13.87 -11.46 13.37
N GLU A 79 14.90 -11.94 12.71
CA GLU A 79 15.29 -11.50 11.34
C GLU A 79 14.16 -11.70 10.32
N ASN A 80 13.36 -12.75 10.49
CA ASN A 80 12.18 -13.04 9.68
C ASN A 80 10.91 -12.31 10.17
N GLY A 81 11.01 -11.50 11.20
CA GLY A 81 9.93 -10.75 11.82
C GLY A 81 9.17 -11.56 12.89
N ALA A 82 8.61 -10.84 13.85
CA ALA A 82 7.78 -11.38 14.90
C ALA A 82 6.55 -12.10 14.32
N TRP A 83 5.96 -13.02 15.06
CA TRP A 83 4.83 -13.85 14.59
C TRP A 83 3.61 -13.02 14.19
N TRP A 84 3.34 -11.93 14.90
CA TRP A 84 2.20 -11.02 14.67
C TRP A 84 2.35 -10.17 13.40
N VAL A 85 3.55 -10.07 12.81
CA VAL A 85 3.77 -9.35 11.55
C VAL A 85 2.96 -9.98 10.42
N TRP A 86 2.90 -11.33 10.36
CA TRP A 86 2.17 -12.01 9.30
C TRP A 86 0.68 -11.67 9.28
N PRO A 87 -0.09 -11.84 10.39
CA PRO A 87 -1.52 -11.48 10.38
C PRO A 87 -1.79 -10.01 10.16
N LEU A 88 -0.96 -9.09 10.64
CA LEU A 88 -1.14 -7.67 10.36
C LEU A 88 -0.79 -7.32 8.90
N MET A 89 0.19 -7.97 8.30
CA MET A 89 0.47 -7.83 6.86
C MET A 89 -0.68 -8.41 6.03
N PHE A 90 -1.29 -9.52 6.45
CA PHE A 90 -2.47 -10.08 5.82
C PHE A 90 -3.65 -9.09 5.85
N LEU A 91 -3.98 -8.52 7.00
CA LEU A 91 -5.05 -7.51 7.12
C LEU A 91 -4.75 -6.26 6.29
N GLY A 92 -3.52 -5.77 6.31
CA GLY A 92 -3.07 -4.66 5.46
C GLY A 92 -3.15 -5.00 3.97
N SER A 93 -3.03 -6.28 3.61
CA SER A 93 -3.17 -6.77 2.23
C SER A 93 -4.64 -6.92 1.81
N VAL A 94 -5.52 -7.31 2.72
CA VAL A 94 -6.98 -7.28 2.49
C VAL A 94 -7.43 -5.85 2.20
N TYR A 95 -7.01 -4.91 3.05
CA TYR A 95 -7.23 -3.48 2.81
C TYR A 95 -6.66 -3.02 1.46
N GLY A 96 -5.44 -3.48 1.13
CA GLY A 96 -4.75 -3.14 -0.11
C GLY A 96 -5.45 -3.66 -1.36
N GLY A 97 -5.96 -4.90 -1.31
CA GLY A 97 -6.71 -5.52 -2.41
C GLY A 97 -8.09 -4.93 -2.61
N TYR A 98 -8.72 -4.44 -1.53
CA TYR A 98 -10.04 -3.80 -1.59
C TYR A 98 -9.97 -2.34 -2.02
N PHE A 99 -9.03 -1.56 -1.46
CA PHE A 99 -8.96 -0.10 -1.64
C PHE A 99 -7.57 0.42 -2.00
N GLY A 100 -6.53 -0.01 -1.29
CA GLY A 100 -5.12 0.21 -1.61
C GLY A 100 -4.53 1.58 -1.28
N ALA A 101 -5.32 2.60 -0.97
CA ALA A 101 -4.79 3.92 -0.66
C ALA A 101 -3.95 3.89 0.64
N ALA A 102 -2.74 4.46 0.60
CA ALA A 102 -1.83 4.53 1.74
C ALA A 102 -1.38 3.17 2.34
N GLN A 103 -1.65 2.04 1.69
CA GLN A 103 -1.23 0.69 2.11
C GLN A 103 0.25 0.62 2.51
N GLY A 104 1.11 1.33 1.77
CA GLY A 104 2.55 1.37 2.06
C GLY A 104 2.90 1.95 3.44
N ILE A 105 2.07 2.83 4.01
CA ILE A 105 2.27 3.38 5.35
C ILE A 105 2.00 2.29 6.39
N LEU A 106 0.93 1.52 6.22
CA LEU A 106 0.59 0.38 7.09
C LEU A 106 1.69 -0.68 7.05
N TYR A 107 2.18 -1.03 5.87
CA TYR A 107 3.25 -2.01 5.70
C TYR A 107 4.55 -1.55 6.39
N MET A 108 4.94 -0.27 6.21
CA MET A 108 6.12 0.27 6.88
C MET A 108 5.95 0.32 8.40
N ALA A 109 4.76 0.61 8.90
CA ALA A 109 4.49 0.60 10.33
C ALA A 109 4.64 -0.82 10.91
N VAL A 110 4.00 -1.81 10.30
CA VAL A 110 4.03 -3.20 10.75
C VAL A 110 5.45 -3.79 10.69
N MET A 111 6.09 -3.69 9.52
CA MET A 111 7.42 -4.25 9.32
C MET A 111 8.49 -3.51 10.12
N GLY A 112 8.41 -2.17 10.20
CA GLY A 112 9.40 -1.37 10.92
C GLY A 112 9.39 -1.58 12.43
N ILE A 113 8.28 -2.07 13.00
CA ILE A 113 8.21 -2.40 14.44
C ILE A 113 8.52 -3.87 14.68
N GLY A 114 8.18 -4.74 13.76
CA GLY A 114 8.20 -6.19 13.97
C GLY A 114 9.36 -6.94 13.32
N ILE A 115 10.23 -6.28 12.58
CA ILE A 115 11.34 -6.90 11.85
C ILE A 115 12.63 -6.15 12.15
N ASP A 116 13.69 -6.88 12.47
CA ASP A 116 15.04 -6.31 12.63
C ASP A 116 15.74 -6.25 11.26
N ASP A 117 15.65 -5.09 10.62
CA ASP A 117 16.36 -4.79 9.37
C ASP A 117 16.34 -3.27 9.11
N THR A 118 17.17 -2.77 8.22
CA THR A 118 17.18 -1.35 7.89
C THR A 118 15.86 -0.89 7.26
N LEU A 119 15.39 0.29 7.60
CA LEU A 119 14.14 0.85 7.04
C LEU A 119 14.17 0.92 5.50
N GLN A 120 15.35 1.07 4.90
CA GLN A 120 15.50 1.07 3.45
C GLN A 120 15.24 -0.30 2.85
N ARG A 121 15.74 -1.38 3.46
CA ARG A 121 15.48 -2.76 3.03
C ARG A 121 14.02 -3.12 3.22
N LEU A 122 13.40 -2.70 4.34
CA LEU A 122 11.97 -2.86 4.58
C LEU A 122 11.13 -2.11 3.54
N ASN A 123 11.57 -0.91 3.12
CA ASN A 123 10.91 -0.17 2.04
C ASN A 123 10.99 -0.89 0.69
N GLY A 124 12.11 -1.56 0.41
CA GLY A 124 12.24 -2.45 -0.75
C GLY A 124 11.24 -3.61 -0.70
N ALA A 125 11.18 -4.31 0.43
CA ALA A 125 10.22 -5.40 0.66
C ALA A 125 8.77 -4.91 0.53
N LYS A 126 8.42 -3.78 1.15
CA LYS A 126 7.10 -3.15 1.02
C LYS A 126 6.68 -2.95 -0.44
N ASN A 127 7.58 -2.46 -1.28
CA ASN A 127 7.24 -2.21 -2.69
C ASN A 127 6.96 -3.50 -3.45
N VAL A 128 7.69 -4.59 -3.15
CA VAL A 128 7.43 -5.92 -3.73
C VAL A 128 6.08 -6.46 -3.26
N LEU A 129 5.82 -6.42 -1.95
CA LEU A 129 4.59 -6.94 -1.38
C LEU A 129 3.35 -6.16 -1.85
N ALA A 130 3.43 -4.83 -1.94
CA ALA A 130 2.37 -4.00 -2.50
C ALA A 130 2.14 -4.30 -4.00
N ALA A 131 3.21 -4.52 -4.77
CA ALA A 131 3.09 -4.91 -6.17
C ALA A 131 2.42 -6.29 -6.33
N LEU A 132 2.67 -7.22 -5.41
CA LEU A 132 1.98 -8.53 -5.40
C LEU A 132 0.49 -8.37 -5.13
N VAL A 133 0.09 -7.57 -4.14
CA VAL A 133 -1.33 -7.30 -3.84
C VAL A 133 -2.03 -6.68 -5.05
N ASN A 134 -1.45 -5.62 -5.62
CA ASN A 134 -2.02 -4.96 -6.79
C ASN A 134 -2.06 -5.89 -8.02
N GLY A 135 -1.04 -6.74 -8.19
CA GLY A 135 -1.01 -7.74 -9.25
C GLY A 135 -2.11 -8.77 -9.13
N VAL A 136 -2.32 -9.32 -7.93
CA VAL A 136 -3.40 -10.29 -7.66
C VAL A 136 -4.77 -9.63 -7.85
N ALA A 137 -4.97 -8.44 -7.29
CA ALA A 137 -6.22 -7.70 -7.46
C ALA A 137 -6.51 -7.42 -8.96
N GLY A 138 -5.48 -7.00 -9.71
CA GLY A 138 -5.59 -6.79 -11.15
C GLY A 138 -5.97 -8.06 -11.91
N VAL A 139 -5.37 -9.20 -11.58
CA VAL A 139 -5.73 -10.50 -12.20
C VAL A 139 -7.17 -10.89 -11.87
N VAL A 140 -7.58 -10.74 -10.59
CA VAL A 140 -8.96 -11.02 -10.18
C VAL A 140 -9.96 -10.18 -10.97
N PHE A 141 -9.70 -8.87 -11.09
CA PHE A 141 -10.60 -7.98 -11.84
C PHE A 141 -10.64 -8.31 -13.34
N ILE A 142 -9.51 -8.64 -13.95
CA ILE A 142 -9.46 -9.03 -15.38
C ILE A 142 -10.26 -10.31 -15.64
N VAL A 143 -10.24 -11.26 -14.70
CA VAL A 143 -10.89 -12.57 -14.88
C VAL A 143 -12.38 -12.51 -14.56
N VAL A 144 -12.80 -11.69 -13.58
CA VAL A 144 -14.14 -11.75 -13.00
C VAL A 144 -15.01 -10.55 -13.36
N ALA A 145 -14.42 -9.37 -13.60
CA ALA A 145 -15.16 -8.14 -13.87
C ALA A 145 -15.22 -7.84 -15.38
N ASP A 146 -16.29 -7.16 -15.79
CA ASP A 146 -16.34 -6.55 -17.12
C ASP A 146 -15.41 -5.33 -17.18
N VAL A 147 -14.23 -5.53 -17.74
CA VAL A 147 -13.18 -4.50 -17.79
C VAL A 147 -13.28 -3.70 -19.08
N ASP A 148 -13.53 -2.39 -18.97
CA ASP A 148 -13.40 -1.49 -20.11
C ASP A 148 -11.90 -1.21 -20.41
N TRP A 149 -11.38 -1.92 -21.40
CA TRP A 149 -9.98 -1.82 -21.80
C TRP A 149 -9.58 -0.44 -22.34
N ARG A 150 -10.53 0.36 -22.81
CA ARG A 150 -10.26 1.75 -23.26
C ARG A 150 -9.93 2.62 -22.04
N ILE A 151 -10.74 2.50 -20.98
CA ILE A 151 -10.51 3.21 -19.72
C ILE A 151 -9.19 2.73 -19.08
N VAL A 152 -8.93 1.42 -19.06
CA VAL A 152 -7.67 0.85 -18.57
C VAL A 152 -6.47 1.42 -19.32
N ALA A 153 -6.54 1.49 -20.64
CA ALA A 153 -5.46 2.07 -21.43
C ALA A 153 -5.24 3.55 -21.11
N LEU A 154 -6.30 4.36 -21.02
CA LEU A 154 -6.20 5.78 -20.68
C LEU A 154 -5.60 6.00 -19.29
N ILE A 155 -6.08 5.26 -18.28
CA ILE A 155 -5.54 5.32 -16.91
C ILE A 155 -4.08 4.83 -16.90
N GLY A 156 -3.76 3.77 -17.62
CA GLY A 156 -2.41 3.22 -17.75
C GLY A 156 -1.43 4.25 -18.34
N PHE A 157 -1.78 4.86 -19.45
CA PHE A 157 -0.98 5.94 -20.06
C PHE A 157 -0.84 7.14 -19.13
N GLY A 158 -1.93 7.60 -18.53
CA GLY A 158 -1.92 8.69 -17.56
C GLY A 158 -1.04 8.37 -16.35
N SER A 159 -1.08 7.15 -15.86
CA SER A 159 -0.27 6.69 -14.71
C SER A 159 1.23 6.61 -15.05
N ILE A 160 1.58 6.19 -16.26
CA ILE A 160 2.98 6.16 -16.70
C ILE A 160 3.52 7.59 -16.80
N ILE A 161 2.81 8.48 -17.48
CA ILE A 161 3.22 9.89 -17.62
C ILE A 161 3.23 10.59 -16.26
N GLY A 162 2.14 10.48 -15.49
CA GLY A 162 2.03 11.08 -14.17
C GLY A 162 3.06 10.54 -13.19
N GLY A 163 3.37 9.24 -13.26
CA GLY A 163 4.42 8.61 -12.46
C GLY A 163 5.81 9.12 -12.79
N GLN A 164 6.12 9.36 -14.08
CA GLN A 164 7.39 9.95 -14.52
C GLN A 164 7.52 11.42 -14.10
N VAL A 165 6.48 12.21 -14.36
CA VAL A 165 6.41 13.62 -13.97
C VAL A 165 6.51 13.74 -12.44
N GLY A 166 5.73 12.95 -11.70
CA GLY A 166 5.75 12.90 -10.24
C GLY A 166 7.11 12.46 -9.68
N ALA A 167 7.77 11.49 -10.31
CA ALA A 167 9.11 11.07 -9.90
C ALA A 167 10.18 12.13 -10.17
N THR A 168 10.02 12.97 -11.19
CA THR A 168 10.98 13.99 -11.57
C THR A 168 10.77 15.28 -10.78
N TYR A 169 9.55 15.80 -10.79
CA TYR A 169 9.19 17.07 -10.17
C TYR A 169 8.76 16.93 -8.71
N GLY A 170 8.06 15.85 -8.38
CA GLY A 170 7.59 15.59 -7.02
C GLY A 170 8.70 15.46 -5.99
N ARG A 171 9.89 14.97 -6.38
CA ARG A 171 11.07 14.94 -5.50
C ARG A 171 11.61 16.33 -5.13
N ARG A 172 11.28 17.35 -5.91
CA ARG A 172 11.69 18.74 -5.67
C ARG A 172 10.69 19.51 -4.81
N LEU A 173 9.48 18.97 -4.66
CA LEU A 173 8.44 19.60 -3.85
C LEU A 173 8.63 19.26 -2.37
N PRO A 174 8.38 20.21 -1.47
CA PRO A 174 8.30 19.92 -0.04
C PRO A 174 7.27 18.82 0.24
N THR A 175 7.61 17.89 1.11
CA THR A 175 6.72 16.76 1.46
C THR A 175 5.36 17.22 1.98
N THR A 176 5.29 18.41 2.59
CA THR A 176 4.05 19.04 3.04
C THR A 176 3.13 19.38 1.88
N VAL A 177 3.66 19.94 0.77
CA VAL A 177 2.88 20.27 -0.43
C VAL A 177 2.28 18.99 -1.03
N LEU A 178 3.07 17.93 -1.18
CA LEU A 178 2.58 16.65 -1.69
C LEU A 178 1.45 16.09 -0.83
N ARG A 179 1.57 16.16 0.50
CA ARG A 179 0.48 15.71 1.40
C ARG A 179 -0.77 16.54 1.27
N VAL A 180 -0.64 17.86 1.20
CA VAL A 180 -1.79 18.76 1.00
C VAL A 180 -2.51 18.40 -0.29
N VAL A 181 -1.77 18.22 -1.39
CA VAL A 181 -2.37 17.83 -2.68
C VAL A 181 -3.12 16.50 -2.56
N ILE A 182 -2.51 15.47 -1.94
CA ILE A 182 -3.15 14.15 -1.77
C ILE A 182 -4.44 14.28 -0.94
N VAL A 183 -4.40 15.04 0.16
CA VAL A 183 -5.57 15.25 1.03
C VAL A 183 -6.67 16.02 0.30
N VAL A 184 -6.32 17.08 -0.44
CA VAL A 184 -7.28 17.86 -1.24
C VAL A 184 -7.95 16.96 -2.28
N VAL A 185 -7.18 16.16 -3.03
CA VAL A 185 -7.73 15.21 -4.01
C VAL A 185 -8.63 14.19 -3.33
N GLY A 186 -8.22 13.66 -2.16
CA GLY A 186 -9.05 12.73 -1.39
C GLY A 186 -10.36 13.35 -0.91
N LEU A 187 -10.34 14.60 -0.44
CA LEU A 187 -11.54 15.31 -0.01
C LEU A 187 -12.47 15.64 -1.19
N VAL A 188 -11.92 16.03 -2.34
CA VAL A 188 -12.70 16.25 -3.57
C VAL A 188 -13.37 14.94 -4.01
N ALA A 189 -12.62 13.82 -4.00
CA ALA A 189 -13.18 12.51 -4.31
C ALA A 189 -14.28 12.11 -3.32
N LEU A 190 -14.10 12.40 -2.03
CA LEU A 190 -15.10 12.13 -1.00
C LEU A 190 -16.39 12.93 -1.24
N VAL A 191 -16.27 14.23 -1.51
CA VAL A 191 -17.43 15.08 -1.81
C VAL A 191 -18.13 14.61 -3.08
N ALA A 192 -17.40 14.33 -4.15
CA ALA A 192 -17.96 13.82 -5.40
C ALA A 192 -18.62 12.43 -5.26
N PHE A 193 -18.19 11.65 -4.27
CA PHE A 193 -18.79 10.33 -3.98
C PHE A 193 -20.09 10.44 -3.15
N LEU A 194 -20.20 11.48 -2.32
CA LEU A 194 -21.35 11.70 -1.45
C LEU A 194 -22.46 12.57 -2.10
N SER A 195 -22.15 13.23 -3.23
CA SER A 195 -23.10 14.06 -4.00
C SER A 195 -23.86 13.22 -5.05
#